data_ff071dfd82675edfedfbbf765b188a99
#
_entry.id   ff071dfd82675edfedfbbf765b188a99
#
_cell.length_a   1.000
_cell.length_b   1.000
_cell.length_c   1.000
_cell.angle_alpha   90.00
_cell.angle_beta   90.00
_cell.angle_gamma   90.00
#
_symmetry.space_group_name_H-M   'P 1'
#
loop_
_entity.id
_entity.type
_entity.pdbx_description
1 polymer ?
#
loop_
_entity_poly.entity_id
_entity_poly.type
_entity_poly.pdbx_seq_one_letter_code
_entity_poly.pdbx_strand_id
1 'polypeptide(L)'
;MSGESGAGKTVSAKYAMRYFANVGGSIAESTVEKKVLASNPIMEAIGNAKTIRNDNSSRFGKYIEINFDTSNSIIGANMRTYLLEKSRVVFQAANERNYHIFHQLCACHNHPDLQDLQLGKSGFMFWNLQKCYPPVTKKCKPILANLMIFAP
;
A
#
# COMPACT_ATOMS: atom_id res chain seq x y z
N MET A 1 -0.83 -14.02 -11.50
CA MET A 1 -2.18 -13.45 -11.71
C MET A 1 -2.08 -12.27 -12.65
N SER A 2 -2.84 -12.26 -13.72
CA SER A 2 -2.96 -11.12 -14.65
C SER A 2 -4.44 -10.78 -14.82
N GLY A 3 -4.75 -9.57 -15.27
CA GLY A 3 -6.11 -9.08 -15.45
C GLY A 3 -6.18 -7.56 -15.41
N GLU A 4 -7.31 -6.99 -15.79
CA GLU A 4 -7.53 -5.56 -15.82
C GLU A 4 -7.44 -4.91 -14.43
N SER A 5 -7.30 -3.56 -14.42
CA SER A 5 -7.35 -2.79 -13.17
C SER A 5 -8.73 -2.95 -12.51
N GLY A 6 -8.76 -3.23 -11.21
CA GLY A 6 -10.01 -3.48 -10.49
C GLY A 6 -10.51 -4.93 -10.53
N ALA A 7 -9.92 -5.84 -11.30
CA ALA A 7 -10.33 -7.23 -11.45
C ALA A 7 -10.10 -8.12 -10.20
N GLY A 8 -9.68 -7.57 -9.07
CA GLY A 8 -9.52 -8.30 -7.82
C GLY A 8 -8.21 -9.08 -7.66
N LYS A 9 -7.21 -8.88 -8.52
CA LYS A 9 -5.91 -9.59 -8.44
C LYS A 9 -5.27 -9.58 -7.06
N THR A 10 -5.22 -8.43 -6.42
CA THR A 10 -4.66 -8.27 -5.07
C THR A 10 -5.46 -9.04 -4.03
N VAL A 11 -6.78 -9.05 -4.15
CA VAL A 11 -7.68 -9.79 -3.26
C VAL A 11 -7.48 -11.29 -3.43
N SER A 12 -7.42 -11.77 -4.68
CA SER A 12 -7.14 -13.18 -5.00
C SER A 12 -5.79 -13.64 -4.47
N ALA A 13 -4.76 -12.78 -4.56
CA ALA A 13 -3.44 -13.08 -3.99
C ALA A 13 -3.48 -13.23 -2.45
N LYS A 14 -4.27 -12.39 -1.75
CA LYS A 14 -4.48 -12.51 -0.30
C LYS A 14 -5.15 -13.84 0.07
N TYR A 15 -6.17 -14.24 -0.68
CA TYR A 15 -6.83 -15.53 -0.46
C TYR A 15 -5.91 -16.71 -0.74
N ALA A 16 -5.12 -16.67 -1.81
CA ALA A 16 -4.14 -17.70 -2.10
C ALA A 16 -3.11 -17.88 -0.96
N MET A 17 -2.58 -16.77 -0.43
CA MET A 17 -1.66 -16.82 0.72
C MET A 17 -2.30 -17.45 1.95
N ARG A 18 -3.54 -17.05 2.28
CA ARG A 18 -4.29 -17.66 3.40
C ARG A 18 -4.54 -19.15 3.19
N TYR A 19 -4.86 -19.55 1.97
CA TYR A 19 -5.04 -20.95 1.63
C TYR A 19 -3.76 -21.75 1.88
N PHE A 20 -2.62 -21.28 1.40
CA PHE A 20 -1.34 -21.96 1.62
C PHE A 20 -0.94 -22.02 3.10
N ALA A 21 -1.21 -20.97 3.87
CA ALA A 21 -0.99 -20.98 5.32
C ALA A 21 -1.84 -22.04 6.03
N ASN A 22 -3.09 -22.18 5.65
CA ASN A 22 -4.01 -23.20 6.23
C ASN A 22 -3.62 -24.62 5.84
N VAL A 23 -3.24 -24.86 4.59
CA VAL A 23 -2.83 -26.20 4.10
C VAL A 23 -1.50 -26.62 4.71
N GLY A 24 -0.59 -25.68 5.00
CA GLY A 24 0.68 -25.96 5.67
C GLY A 24 0.56 -26.34 7.17
N GLY A 25 -0.63 -26.66 7.64
CA GLY A 25 -0.85 -27.28 8.96
C GLY A 25 -0.73 -26.34 10.18
N SER A 26 -0.50 -25.06 10.01
CA SER A 26 -0.55 -24.12 11.12
C SER A 26 -2.00 -23.66 11.33
N ILE A 27 -2.65 -24.22 12.36
CA ILE A 27 -4.00 -23.82 12.83
C ILE A 27 -4.02 -22.33 13.28
N ALA A 28 -2.85 -21.76 13.55
CA ALA A 28 -2.69 -20.33 13.85
C ALA A 28 -2.04 -19.64 12.64
N GLU A 29 -2.59 -18.47 12.24
CA GLU A 29 -1.95 -17.61 11.25
C GLU A 29 -0.46 -17.50 11.53
N SER A 30 0.38 -17.90 10.57
CA SER A 30 1.82 -17.83 10.75
C SER A 30 2.25 -16.36 10.91
N THR A 31 3.28 -16.12 11.74
CA THR A 31 3.85 -14.77 11.91
C THR A 31 4.27 -14.17 10.57
N VAL A 32 4.73 -15.01 9.63
CA VAL A 32 5.13 -14.62 8.28
C VAL A 32 3.95 -14.12 7.47
N GLU A 33 2.82 -14.85 7.50
CA GLU A 33 1.58 -14.42 6.83
C GLU A 33 1.11 -13.05 7.33
N LYS A 34 1.05 -12.88 8.65
CA LYS A 34 0.67 -11.60 9.28
C LYS A 34 1.56 -10.46 8.80
N LYS A 35 2.88 -10.66 8.78
CA LYS A 35 3.84 -9.65 8.28
C LYS A 35 3.64 -9.32 6.81
N VAL A 36 3.44 -10.33 5.95
CA VAL A 36 3.18 -10.12 4.51
C VAL A 36 1.86 -9.36 4.31
N LEU A 37 0.81 -9.72 5.02
CA LEU A 37 -0.48 -9.02 4.93
C LEU A 37 -0.40 -7.60 5.50
N ALA A 38 0.33 -7.38 6.59
CA ALA A 38 0.54 -6.06 7.19
C ALA A 38 1.34 -5.11 6.28
N SER A 39 2.18 -5.62 5.38
CA SER A 39 2.91 -4.80 4.40
C SER A 39 2.00 -4.19 3.32
N ASN A 40 0.82 -4.78 3.06
CA ASN A 40 -0.04 -4.33 1.96
C ASN A 40 -0.52 -2.87 2.10
N PRO A 41 -0.98 -2.35 3.25
CA PRO A 41 -1.38 -0.96 3.39
C PRO A 41 -0.25 0.03 3.07
N ILE A 42 0.99 -0.29 3.45
CA ILE A 42 2.17 0.52 3.15
C ILE A 42 2.44 0.52 1.65
N MET A 43 2.44 -0.66 1.04
CA MET A 43 2.64 -0.81 -0.40
C MET A 43 1.55 -0.09 -1.20
N GLU A 44 0.30 -0.13 -0.74
CA GLU A 44 -0.81 0.59 -1.33
C GLU A 44 -0.66 2.11 -1.18
N ALA A 45 -0.22 2.60 -0.02
CA ALA A 45 0.02 4.03 0.18
C ALA A 45 1.07 4.57 -0.80
N ILE A 46 2.21 3.87 -0.93
CA ILE A 46 3.36 4.32 -1.72
C ILE A 46 3.19 4.03 -3.21
N GLY A 47 2.57 2.91 -3.57
CA GLY A 47 2.56 2.40 -4.94
C GLY A 47 1.19 2.40 -5.64
N ASN A 48 0.10 2.78 -4.96
CA ASN A 48 -1.22 2.88 -5.58
C ASN A 48 -1.66 4.34 -5.75
N ALA A 49 -2.48 4.56 -6.76
CA ALA A 49 -3.06 5.84 -7.07
C ALA A 49 -4.50 5.70 -7.58
N LYS A 50 -5.27 6.77 -7.49
CA LYS A 50 -6.55 6.87 -8.17
C LYS A 50 -6.34 7.05 -9.66
N THR A 51 -6.99 6.21 -10.45
CA THR A 51 -7.11 6.31 -11.91
C THR A 51 -8.57 6.46 -12.30
N ILE A 52 -8.83 6.78 -13.56
CA ILE A 52 -10.21 6.89 -14.10
C ILE A 52 -10.99 5.57 -13.89
N ARG A 53 -10.31 4.43 -13.98
CA ARG A 53 -10.94 3.10 -13.90
C ARG A 53 -11.01 2.51 -12.49
N ASN A 54 -10.16 2.97 -11.58
CA ASN A 54 -10.05 2.37 -10.24
C ASN A 54 -9.46 3.36 -9.24
N ASP A 55 -10.18 3.61 -8.17
CA ASP A 55 -9.75 4.53 -7.11
C ASP A 55 -8.53 4.04 -6.31
N ASN A 56 -8.14 2.78 -6.42
CA ASN A 56 -6.98 2.19 -5.75
C ASN A 56 -6.17 1.29 -6.70
N SER A 57 -5.72 1.85 -7.81
CA SER A 57 -4.96 1.14 -8.84
C SER A 57 -3.50 0.98 -8.44
N SER A 58 -3.00 -0.25 -8.38
CA SER A 58 -1.57 -0.54 -8.20
C SER A 58 -0.79 -0.11 -9.45
N ARG A 59 0.19 0.78 -9.24
CA ARG A 59 1.06 1.33 -10.30
C ARG A 59 2.43 0.65 -10.34
N PHE A 60 2.52 -0.57 -9.83
CA PHE A 60 3.73 -1.41 -9.81
C PHE A 60 3.34 -2.87 -9.93
N GLY A 61 4.29 -3.70 -10.32
CA GLY A 61 4.20 -5.15 -10.21
C GLY A 61 4.75 -5.63 -8.88
N LYS A 62 4.17 -6.71 -8.35
CA LYS A 62 4.59 -7.35 -7.11
C LYS A 62 4.79 -8.84 -7.33
N TYR A 63 5.94 -9.35 -6.91
CA TYR A 63 6.27 -10.76 -6.85
C TYR A 63 6.47 -11.15 -5.40
N ILE A 64 5.80 -12.21 -4.97
CA ILE A 64 5.92 -12.77 -3.63
C ILE A 64 6.36 -14.22 -3.76
N GLU A 65 7.44 -14.56 -3.08
CA GLU A 65 8.00 -15.90 -2.96
C GLU A 65 7.77 -16.36 -1.52
N ILE A 66 7.15 -17.54 -1.35
CA ILE A 66 6.84 -18.12 -0.05
C ILE A 66 7.68 -19.37 0.10
N ASN A 67 8.45 -19.45 1.18
CA ASN A 67 9.33 -20.57 1.47
C ASN A 67 8.65 -21.51 2.46
N PHE A 68 8.68 -22.79 2.14
CA PHE A 68 8.14 -23.86 2.98
C PHE A 68 9.25 -24.75 3.50
N ASP A 69 9.07 -25.33 4.67
CA ASP A 69 9.91 -26.40 5.19
C ASP A 69 9.45 -27.78 4.66
N THR A 70 10.14 -28.84 5.12
CA THR A 70 9.82 -30.23 4.75
C THR A 70 8.48 -30.71 5.29
N SER A 71 7.91 -30.02 6.28
CA SER A 71 6.58 -30.27 6.85
C SER A 71 5.47 -29.42 6.19
N ASN A 72 5.78 -28.74 5.09
CA ASN A 72 4.91 -27.79 4.39
C ASN A 72 4.48 -26.57 5.21
N SER A 73 5.20 -26.25 6.30
CA SER A 73 4.95 -25.03 7.07
C SER A 73 5.67 -23.83 6.47
N ILE A 74 5.02 -22.66 6.49
CA ILE A 74 5.63 -21.42 5.97
C ILE A 74 6.73 -20.96 6.93
N ILE A 75 7.99 -20.92 6.44
CA ILE A 75 9.17 -20.50 7.20
C ILE A 75 9.63 -19.09 6.83
N GLY A 76 9.22 -18.57 5.68
CA GLY A 76 9.63 -17.24 5.24
C GLY A 76 8.87 -16.78 4.02
N ALA A 77 9.01 -15.49 3.73
CA ALA A 77 8.53 -14.90 2.49
C ALA A 77 9.49 -13.80 2.02
N ASN A 78 9.68 -13.70 0.71
CA ASN A 78 10.42 -12.63 0.06
C ASN A 78 9.49 -11.87 -0.87
N MET A 79 9.58 -10.53 -0.85
CA MET A 79 8.75 -9.68 -1.69
C MET A 79 9.61 -8.74 -2.52
N ARG A 80 9.34 -8.70 -3.82
CA ARG A 80 9.99 -7.80 -4.77
C ARG A 80 8.97 -6.96 -5.49
N THR A 81 9.28 -5.69 -5.69
CA THR A 81 8.48 -4.75 -6.50
C THR A 81 9.23 -4.39 -7.76
N TYR A 82 8.51 -4.17 -8.84
CA TYR A 82 9.07 -3.82 -10.13
C TYR A 82 8.13 -2.94 -10.95
N LEU A 83 8.69 -2.22 -11.91
CA LEU A 83 7.97 -1.39 -12.88
C LEU A 83 7.06 -0.33 -12.22
N LEU A 84 7.53 0.33 -11.16
CA LEU A 84 6.81 1.48 -10.59
C LEU A 84 6.71 2.58 -11.65
N GLU A 85 5.50 3.10 -11.86
CA GLU A 85 5.21 4.22 -12.76
C GLU A 85 5.78 5.53 -12.20
N LYS A 86 7.10 5.74 -12.36
CA LYS A 86 7.81 6.90 -11.81
C LYS A 86 7.32 8.24 -12.38
N SER A 87 6.86 8.23 -13.64
CA SER A 87 6.31 9.41 -14.33
C SER A 87 5.09 10.01 -13.62
N ARG A 88 4.32 9.21 -12.87
CA ARG A 88 3.16 9.68 -12.11
C ARG A 88 3.51 10.71 -11.03
N VAL A 89 4.74 10.74 -10.56
CA VAL A 89 5.18 11.75 -9.58
C VAL A 89 5.12 13.16 -10.17
N VAL A 90 5.47 13.30 -11.45
CA VAL A 90 5.58 14.60 -12.14
C VAL A 90 4.37 14.92 -13.02
N PHE A 91 3.65 13.90 -13.49
CA PHE A 91 2.50 14.09 -14.37
C PHE A 91 1.37 13.10 -14.06
N GLN A 92 0.14 13.60 -14.04
CA GLN A 92 -1.08 12.80 -13.93
C GLN A 92 -2.09 13.28 -14.97
N ALA A 93 -2.81 12.34 -15.59
CA ALA A 93 -3.91 12.67 -16.49
C ALA A 93 -5.06 13.40 -15.75
N ALA A 94 -5.91 14.09 -16.50
CA ALA A 94 -7.11 14.70 -15.94
C ALA A 94 -7.97 13.66 -15.22
N ASN A 95 -8.46 13.98 -14.01
CA ASN A 95 -9.22 13.10 -13.11
C ASN A 95 -8.46 11.93 -12.49
N GLU A 96 -7.15 11.84 -12.71
CA GLU A 96 -6.26 10.92 -11.98
C GLU A 96 -5.51 11.65 -10.85
N ARG A 97 -4.92 10.88 -9.94
CA ARG A 97 -4.17 11.41 -8.80
C ARG A 97 -2.73 10.91 -8.79
N ASN A 98 -1.89 11.63 -8.09
CA ASN A 98 -0.60 11.12 -7.64
C ASN A 98 -0.79 9.99 -6.62
N TYR A 99 0.28 9.34 -6.19
CA TYR A 99 0.27 8.26 -5.21
C TYR A 99 -0.44 8.67 -3.92
N HIS A 100 -1.15 7.72 -3.30
CA HIS A 100 -1.94 7.98 -2.09
C HIS A 100 -1.13 8.58 -0.97
N ILE A 101 0.16 8.20 -0.83
CA ILE A 101 1.03 8.68 0.24
C ILE A 101 1.11 10.21 0.30
N PHE A 102 1.21 10.89 -0.84
CA PHE A 102 1.28 12.35 -0.86
C PHE A 102 0.02 13.00 -0.29
N HIS A 103 -1.16 12.47 -0.65
CA HIS A 103 -2.43 12.95 -0.12
C HIS A 103 -2.61 12.62 1.36
N GLN A 104 -2.12 11.46 1.79
CA GLN A 104 -2.20 11.00 3.17
C GLN A 104 -1.30 11.83 4.09
N LEU A 105 -0.06 12.10 3.68
CA LEU A 105 0.86 12.96 4.42
C LEU A 105 0.27 14.37 4.60
N CYS A 106 -0.25 14.96 3.53
CA CYS A 106 -0.88 16.28 3.61
C CYS A 106 -2.12 16.29 4.52
N ALA A 107 -2.92 15.22 4.50
CA ALA A 107 -4.09 15.10 5.37
C ALA A 107 -3.71 14.92 6.85
N CYS A 108 -2.53 14.38 7.13
CA CYS A 108 -2.01 14.11 8.47
C CYS A 108 -1.04 15.20 8.98
N HIS A 109 -0.96 16.36 8.33
CA HIS A 109 0.01 17.41 8.64
C HIS A 109 0.02 17.87 10.11
N ASN A 110 -1.10 17.76 10.82
CA ASN A 110 -1.23 18.12 12.23
C ASN A 110 -0.81 16.98 13.19
N HIS A 111 -0.39 15.81 12.67
CA HIS A 111 0.05 14.73 13.55
C HIS A 111 1.38 15.08 14.23
N PRO A 112 1.56 14.83 15.55
CA PRO A 112 2.77 15.19 16.28
C PRO A 112 4.07 14.75 15.58
N ASP A 113 4.11 13.49 15.11
CA ASP A 113 5.28 12.88 14.48
C ASP A 113 5.62 13.47 13.08
N LEU A 114 4.72 14.26 12.51
CA LEU A 114 4.89 14.87 11.18
C LEU A 114 5.10 16.40 11.23
N GLN A 115 5.13 16.99 12.42
CA GLN A 115 5.29 18.46 12.59
C GLN A 115 6.61 18.96 12.04
N ASP A 116 7.69 18.18 12.23
CA ASP A 116 9.03 18.52 11.75
C ASP A 116 9.11 18.59 10.22
N LEU A 117 8.22 17.91 9.50
CA LEU A 117 8.17 17.92 8.04
C LEU A 117 7.54 19.21 7.48
N GLN A 118 6.97 20.07 8.31
CA GLN A 118 6.36 21.36 7.94
C GLN A 118 5.39 21.30 6.75
N LEU A 119 4.67 20.19 6.59
CA LEU A 119 3.83 19.90 5.44
C LEU A 119 2.70 20.91 5.20
N GLY A 120 2.27 21.60 6.25
CA GLY A 120 1.22 22.63 6.19
C GLY A 120 1.69 23.99 5.69
N LYS A 121 3.00 24.26 5.63
CA LYS A 121 3.56 25.58 5.29
C LYS A 121 3.86 25.76 3.80
N SER A 122 3.99 24.69 3.03
CA SER A 122 4.26 24.77 1.60
C SER A 122 2.94 24.83 0.79
N GLY A 123 2.44 26.03 0.56
CA GLY A 123 1.24 26.29 -0.24
C GLY A 123 1.28 25.67 -1.65
N PHE A 124 2.46 25.37 -2.16
CA PHE A 124 2.66 24.77 -3.48
C PHE A 124 2.22 23.29 -3.55
N MET A 125 2.46 22.53 -2.50
CA MET A 125 2.05 21.12 -2.45
C MET A 125 0.52 20.98 -2.23
N PHE A 126 -0.04 21.90 -1.45
CA PHE A 126 -1.48 21.95 -1.17
C PHE A 126 -2.32 22.30 -2.39
N TRP A 127 -1.85 23.19 -3.27
CA TRP A 127 -2.60 23.68 -4.42
C TRP A 127 -2.83 22.59 -5.48
N ASN A 128 -1.84 21.76 -5.74
CA ASN A 128 -1.96 20.64 -6.68
C ASN A 128 -2.75 19.44 -6.11
N LEU A 129 -2.82 19.31 -4.77
CA LEU A 129 -3.53 18.23 -4.10
C LEU A 129 -4.98 18.59 -3.77
N GLN A 130 -5.30 19.88 -3.59
CA GLN A 130 -6.63 20.36 -3.22
C GLN A 130 -7.66 20.27 -4.36
N LYS A 131 -7.23 20.26 -5.62
CA LYS A 131 -8.14 20.10 -6.78
C LYS A 131 -8.83 18.75 -6.85
N CYS A 132 -8.48 17.81 -6.00
CA CYS A 132 -8.94 16.42 -6.11
C CYS A 132 -9.51 15.87 -4.80
N TYR A 133 -10.66 16.31 -4.30
CA TYR A 133 -11.49 15.63 -3.29
C TYR A 133 -11.51 16.14 -1.84
N PRO A 134 -12.64 15.88 -1.13
CA PRO A 134 -12.82 16.28 0.25
C PRO A 134 -11.81 15.62 1.21
N PRO A 135 -11.59 16.21 2.39
CA PRO A 135 -10.51 15.79 3.30
C PRO A 135 -10.69 14.34 3.77
N VAL A 136 -9.64 13.54 3.59
CA VAL A 136 -9.55 12.14 4.06
C VAL A 136 -9.22 12.13 5.56
N THR A 137 -10.03 12.77 6.38
CA THR A 137 -9.77 12.93 7.82
C THR A 137 -9.93 11.65 8.64
N LYS A 138 -10.60 10.61 8.12
CA LYS A 138 -10.88 9.37 8.86
C LYS A 138 -9.85 8.23 8.67
N LYS A 139 -8.85 8.38 7.79
CA LYS A 139 -7.92 7.27 7.45
C LYS A 139 -6.46 7.47 7.90
N CYS A 140 -6.14 8.53 8.64
CA CYS A 140 -4.75 8.79 9.06
C CYS A 140 -4.23 7.76 10.09
N LYS A 141 -5.05 7.38 11.08
CA LYS A 141 -4.63 6.49 12.19
C LYS A 141 -4.09 5.13 11.73
N PRO A 142 -4.75 4.37 10.81
CA PRO A 142 -4.25 3.05 10.45
C PRO A 142 -2.97 3.09 9.61
N ILE A 143 -2.71 4.17 8.88
CA ILE A 143 -1.55 4.27 7.98
C ILE A 143 -0.30 4.62 8.77
N LEU A 144 -0.38 5.58 9.69
CA LEU A 144 0.74 5.94 10.57
C LEU A 144 1.08 4.79 11.52
N ALA A 145 0.07 4.10 12.09
CA ALA A 145 0.31 2.93 12.91
C ALA A 145 1.04 1.82 12.13
N ASN A 146 0.69 1.60 10.87
CA ASN A 146 1.36 0.59 10.04
C ASN A 146 2.77 1.03 9.58
N LEU A 147 3.01 2.33 9.37
CA LEU A 147 4.35 2.85 9.06
C LEU A 147 5.29 2.74 10.27
N MET A 148 4.78 2.95 11.49
CA MET A 148 5.57 2.84 12.72
C MET A 148 5.95 1.38 13.09
N ILE A 149 5.19 0.38 12.66
CA ILE A 149 5.51 -1.04 12.90
C ILE A 149 6.81 -1.46 12.18
N PHE A 150 7.24 -0.71 11.17
CA PHE A 150 8.43 -1.00 10.37
C PHE A 150 9.55 0.04 10.55
N ALA A 151 9.42 0.97 11.47
CA ALA A 151 10.56 1.78 11.92
C ALA A 151 11.50 0.90 12.75
N PRO A 152 12.82 0.97 12.52
CA PRO A 152 13.81 0.16 13.24
C PRO A 152 13.84 0.49 14.73
#